data_db59243cc67c22a07e49651800a3a803
#
_entry.id   db59243cc67c22a07e49651800a3a803
#
_cell.length_a   1.000
_cell.length_b   1.000
_cell.length_c   1.000
_cell.angle_alpha   90.00
_cell.angle_beta   90.00
_cell.angle_gamma   90.00
#
_symmetry.space_group_name_H-M   'P 1'
#
loop_
_entity.id
_entity.type
_entity.pdbx_description
1 polymer ?
#
loop_
_entity_poly.entity_id
_entity_poly.type
_entity_poly.pdbx_seq_one_letter_code
_entity_poly.pdbx_strand_id
1 'polypeptide(L)'
;MDLITVAELHKPKRLICKRNLLPIDNLKIVFREVRDYFAGNVTGITRDETIAQNIMQLLFCKVFDEKSKNEEQLVDFASRPKENVNEFAKRIHKLFNVVKEKYLDIFDADEEIEISPNDLSVIVRKIEYYSLINAQRDIIADAFEELIGRAFRGGEGQFLHHAMSSR
;
A
#
# COMPACT_ATOMS: atom_id res chain seq x y z
N MET A 1 25.67 4.67 -6.85
CA MET A 1 24.38 3.98 -6.65
C MET A 1 24.66 2.62 -6.06
N ASP A 2 24.36 2.47 -4.80
CA ASP A 2 24.63 1.21 -4.13
C ASP A 2 23.63 0.16 -4.58
N LEU A 3 24.15 -0.89 -5.22
CA LEU A 3 23.34 -2.05 -5.57
C LEU A 3 22.98 -2.76 -4.27
N ILE A 4 21.71 -2.64 -3.88
CA ILE A 4 21.18 -3.42 -2.78
C ILE A 4 21.23 -4.88 -3.19
N THR A 5 22.06 -5.65 -2.51
CA THR A 5 22.15 -7.09 -2.79
C THR A 5 20.86 -7.79 -2.36
N VAL A 6 20.56 -8.92 -2.99
CA VAL A 6 19.40 -9.76 -2.61
C VAL A 6 19.45 -10.10 -1.12
N ALA A 7 20.65 -10.29 -0.56
CA ALA A 7 20.85 -10.53 0.87
C ALA A 7 20.44 -9.33 1.74
N GLU A 8 20.63 -8.11 1.26
CA GLU A 8 20.22 -6.92 1.99
C GLU A 8 18.72 -6.70 1.93
N LEU A 9 18.06 -7.10 0.85
CA LEU A 9 16.60 -7.10 0.74
C LEU A 9 15.96 -8.07 1.75
N HIS A 10 16.70 -9.09 2.18
CA HIS A 10 16.21 -10.12 3.10
C HIS A 10 16.67 -9.91 4.56
N LYS A 11 17.44 -8.85 4.86
CA LYS A 11 17.81 -8.55 6.24
C LYS A 11 16.57 -8.28 7.09
N PRO A 12 16.53 -8.82 8.32
CA PRO A 12 15.44 -8.53 9.22
C PRO A 12 15.39 -7.03 9.47
N LYS A 13 14.28 -6.43 9.12
CA LYS A 13 14.08 -5.00 9.27
C LYS A 13 13.74 -4.66 10.71
N ARG A 14 13.96 -3.41 11.09
CA ARG A 14 13.56 -2.92 12.41
C ARG A 14 12.05 -2.83 12.49
N LEU A 15 11.51 -2.94 13.69
CA LEU A 15 10.13 -2.62 13.96
C LEU A 15 9.88 -1.15 13.65
N ILE A 16 8.78 -0.85 12.97
CA ILE A 16 8.45 0.50 12.52
C ILE A 16 7.28 1.02 13.35
N CYS A 17 7.53 2.07 14.14
CA CYS A 17 6.48 2.84 14.78
C CYS A 17 6.01 3.96 13.86
N LYS A 18 4.82 4.48 14.10
CA LYS A 18 4.29 5.59 13.30
C LYS A 18 5.27 6.76 13.22
N ARG A 19 5.92 7.14 14.33
CA ARG A 19 6.90 8.23 14.35
C ARG A 19 8.13 7.98 13.47
N ASN A 20 8.40 6.74 13.11
CA ASN A 20 9.55 6.39 12.26
C ASN A 20 9.25 6.56 10.76
N LEU A 21 7.99 6.81 10.40
CA LEU A 21 7.61 6.99 9.01
C LEU A 21 8.22 8.28 8.45
N LEU A 22 8.75 8.18 7.26
CA LEU A 22 9.48 9.27 6.60
C LEU A 22 8.54 10.07 5.70
N PRO A 23 8.76 11.38 5.58
CA PRO A 23 8.07 12.17 4.57
C PRO A 23 8.43 11.64 3.17
N ILE A 24 7.50 11.72 2.26
CA ILE A 24 7.71 11.26 0.90
C ILE A 24 7.80 12.48 -0.05
N ASP A 25 8.96 12.63 -0.68
CA ASP A 25 9.21 13.74 -1.59
C ASP A 25 8.76 13.44 -3.02
N ASN A 26 8.78 12.16 -3.40
CA ASN A 26 8.44 11.75 -4.75
C ASN A 26 7.56 10.50 -4.78
N LEU A 27 6.33 10.68 -4.39
CA LEU A 27 5.33 9.62 -4.32
C LEU A 27 5.08 8.97 -5.70
N LYS A 28 5.16 9.76 -6.78
CA LYS A 28 4.98 9.24 -8.14
C LYS A 28 5.97 8.15 -8.50
N ILE A 29 7.23 8.31 -8.11
CA ILE A 29 8.26 7.30 -8.38
C ILE A 29 7.96 6.02 -7.61
N VAL A 30 7.61 6.13 -6.33
CA VAL A 30 7.28 4.96 -5.51
C VAL A 30 6.07 4.22 -6.09
N PHE A 31 5.03 4.94 -6.47
CA PHE A 31 3.84 4.34 -7.04
C PHE A 31 4.11 3.72 -8.42
N ARG A 32 4.96 4.34 -9.22
CA ARG A 32 5.38 3.76 -10.50
C ARG A 32 6.11 2.43 -10.29
N GLU A 33 7.01 2.38 -9.32
CA GLU A 33 7.71 1.12 -8.99
C GLU A 33 6.74 0.03 -8.55
N VAL A 34 5.73 0.37 -7.75
CA VAL A 34 4.69 -0.57 -7.34
C VAL A 34 3.91 -1.08 -8.56
N ARG A 35 3.48 -0.16 -9.43
CA ARG A 35 2.76 -0.52 -10.64
C ARG A 35 3.58 -1.43 -11.57
N ASP A 36 4.83 -1.05 -11.77
CA ASP A 36 5.73 -1.83 -12.64
C ASP A 36 5.97 -3.23 -12.07
N TYR A 37 6.07 -3.34 -10.77
CA TYR A 37 6.18 -4.64 -10.11
C TYR A 37 4.93 -5.49 -10.35
N PHE A 38 3.74 -4.93 -10.19
CA PHE A 38 2.49 -5.64 -10.48
C PHE A 38 2.45 -6.11 -11.93
N ALA A 39 2.74 -5.23 -12.86
CA ALA A 39 2.67 -5.55 -14.28
C ALA A 39 3.66 -6.63 -14.71
N GLY A 40 4.85 -6.65 -14.09
CA GLY A 40 5.93 -7.55 -14.50
C GLY A 40 6.03 -8.85 -13.71
N ASN A 41 5.50 -8.92 -12.49
CA ASN A 41 5.81 -10.01 -11.56
C ASN A 41 4.61 -10.72 -10.98
N VAL A 42 3.47 -10.05 -10.83
CA VAL A 42 2.32 -10.66 -10.17
C VAL A 42 1.56 -11.53 -11.15
N THR A 43 1.57 -12.83 -10.90
CA THR A 43 0.93 -13.84 -11.76
C THR A 43 -0.60 -13.70 -11.72
N GLY A 44 -1.21 -13.76 -12.89
CA GLY A 44 -2.66 -13.70 -13.02
C GLY A 44 -3.27 -12.29 -13.01
N ILE A 45 -2.46 -11.28 -12.72
CA ILE A 45 -2.90 -9.89 -12.76
C ILE A 45 -2.29 -9.22 -13.98
N THR A 46 -3.05 -9.20 -15.07
CA THR A 46 -2.60 -8.64 -16.35
C THR A 46 -3.40 -7.42 -16.79
N ARG A 47 -4.55 -7.18 -16.15
CA ARG A 47 -5.41 -6.05 -16.50
C ARG A 47 -5.09 -4.85 -15.63
N ASP A 48 -4.99 -3.69 -16.23
CA ASP A 48 -4.75 -2.42 -15.53
C ASP A 48 -5.77 -2.17 -14.43
N GLU A 49 -7.03 -2.53 -14.66
CA GLU A 49 -8.11 -2.41 -13.69
C GLU A 49 -7.85 -3.24 -12.42
N THR A 50 -7.39 -4.48 -12.60
CA THR A 50 -7.08 -5.37 -11.47
C THR A 50 -5.87 -4.86 -10.70
N ILE A 51 -4.85 -4.38 -11.39
CA ILE A 51 -3.68 -3.75 -10.79
C ILE A 51 -4.11 -2.56 -9.94
N ALA A 52 -4.90 -1.66 -10.52
CA ALA A 52 -5.40 -0.48 -9.84
C ALA A 52 -6.22 -0.83 -8.60
N GLN A 53 -7.09 -1.85 -8.69
CA GLN A 53 -7.89 -2.31 -7.56
C GLN A 53 -7.01 -2.82 -6.40
N ASN A 54 -6.02 -3.64 -6.70
CA ASN A 54 -5.11 -4.15 -5.67
C ASN A 54 -4.29 -3.02 -5.03
N ILE A 55 -3.85 -2.07 -5.82
CA ILE A 55 -3.14 -0.91 -5.29
C ILE A 55 -4.05 -0.08 -4.38
N MET A 56 -5.30 0.14 -4.77
CA MET A 56 -6.29 0.83 -3.92
C MET A 56 -6.45 0.13 -2.58
N GLN A 57 -6.62 -1.18 -2.58
CA GLN A 57 -6.75 -1.96 -1.36
C GLN A 57 -5.56 -1.72 -0.42
N LEU A 58 -4.35 -1.77 -0.95
CA LEU A 58 -3.13 -1.59 -0.15
C LEU A 58 -2.96 -0.16 0.34
N LEU A 59 -3.28 0.83 -0.47
CA LEU A 59 -3.18 2.24 -0.07
C LEU A 59 -4.19 2.60 1.02
N PHE A 60 -5.41 2.09 0.93
CA PHE A 60 -6.40 2.27 1.99
C PHE A 60 -5.94 1.61 3.29
N CYS A 61 -5.35 0.42 3.20
CA CYS A 61 -4.75 -0.24 4.36
C CYS A 61 -3.69 0.63 5.00
N LYS A 62 -2.78 1.17 4.20
CA LYS A 62 -1.70 2.03 4.71
C LYS A 62 -2.21 3.30 5.37
N VAL A 63 -3.11 4.01 4.71
CA VAL A 63 -3.68 5.25 5.25
C VAL A 63 -4.47 4.98 6.53
N PHE A 64 -5.29 3.95 6.53
CA PHE A 64 -6.07 3.55 7.71
C PHE A 64 -5.15 3.21 8.88
N ASP A 65 -4.12 2.42 8.62
CA ASP A 65 -3.15 2.01 9.64
C ASP A 65 -2.48 3.24 10.27
N GLU A 66 -1.95 4.15 9.45
CA GLU A 66 -1.33 5.37 9.94
C GLU A 66 -2.30 6.23 10.78
N LYS A 67 -3.54 6.38 10.32
CA LYS A 67 -4.54 7.18 11.05
C LYS A 67 -4.96 6.55 12.38
N SER A 68 -4.96 5.23 12.46
CA SER A 68 -5.42 4.50 13.64
C SER A 68 -4.36 4.35 14.73
N LYS A 69 -3.10 4.69 14.45
CA LYS A 69 -1.98 4.54 15.37
C LYS A 69 -1.57 5.88 15.98
N ASN A 70 -1.12 5.85 17.23
CA ASN A 70 -0.37 6.97 17.80
C ASN A 70 1.11 6.84 17.46
N GLU A 71 1.89 7.88 17.73
CA GLU A 71 3.29 7.97 17.32
C GLU A 71 4.18 6.82 17.82
N GLU A 72 3.86 6.25 18.98
CA GLU A 72 4.65 5.21 19.62
C GLU A 72 4.23 3.79 19.22
N GLN A 73 3.09 3.64 18.57
CA GLN A 73 2.57 2.33 18.19
C GLN A 73 3.23 1.80 16.91
N LEU A 74 3.40 0.49 16.87
CA LEU A 74 3.86 -0.19 15.65
C LEU A 74 2.78 -0.10 14.57
N VAL A 75 3.23 0.21 13.36
CA VAL A 75 2.34 0.12 12.21
C VAL A 75 2.15 -1.35 11.79
N ASP A 76 0.96 -1.68 11.36
CA ASP A 76 0.66 -3.03 10.87
C ASP A 76 1.04 -3.21 9.40
N PHE A 77 1.06 -2.11 8.64
CA PHE A 77 1.46 -2.11 7.23
C PHE A 77 2.98 -2.02 7.12
N ALA A 78 3.64 -3.06 7.56
CA ALA A 78 5.10 -3.17 7.53
C ALA A 78 5.53 -4.62 7.73
N SER A 79 6.68 -4.97 7.18
CA SER A 79 7.34 -6.24 7.50
C SER A 79 7.96 -6.17 8.89
N ARG A 80 8.07 -7.30 9.58
CA ARG A 80 8.63 -7.40 10.93
C ARG A 80 9.79 -8.38 10.97
N PRO A 81 10.80 -8.15 11.83
CA PRO A 81 11.89 -9.11 12.02
C PRO A 81 11.37 -10.48 12.45
N LYS A 82 12.02 -11.53 11.97
CA LYS A 82 11.73 -12.94 12.33
C LYS A 82 10.35 -13.43 11.90
N GLU A 83 9.60 -12.64 11.19
CA GLU A 83 8.28 -13.01 10.69
C GLU A 83 8.42 -13.75 9.36
N ASN A 84 7.72 -14.87 9.20
CA ASN A 84 7.65 -15.51 7.89
C ASN A 84 6.62 -14.79 7.00
N VAL A 85 6.70 -15.03 5.72
CA VAL A 85 5.88 -14.35 4.72
C VAL A 85 4.39 -14.64 4.87
N ASN A 86 4.02 -15.80 5.38
CA ASN A 86 2.63 -16.17 5.59
C ASN A 86 2.03 -15.43 6.80
N GLU A 87 2.78 -15.29 7.89
CA GLU A 87 2.37 -14.50 9.04
C GLU A 87 2.18 -13.02 8.66
N PHE A 88 3.11 -12.51 7.89
CA PHE A 88 3.02 -11.16 7.33
C PHE A 88 1.74 -10.98 6.52
N ALA A 89 1.50 -11.87 5.57
CA ALA A 89 0.31 -11.81 4.72
C ALA A 89 -0.98 -11.86 5.53
N LYS A 90 -1.05 -12.72 6.53
CA LYS A 90 -2.22 -12.80 7.43
C LYS A 90 -2.49 -11.47 8.14
N ARG A 91 -1.44 -10.77 8.58
CA ARG A 91 -1.62 -9.46 9.22
C ARG A 91 -2.16 -8.43 8.23
N ILE A 92 -1.66 -8.41 7.00
CA ILE A 92 -2.18 -7.49 5.98
C ILE A 92 -3.63 -7.82 5.60
N HIS A 93 -3.97 -9.08 5.45
CA HIS A 93 -5.35 -9.49 5.19
C HIS A 93 -6.29 -9.10 6.33
N LYS A 94 -5.85 -9.26 7.56
CA LYS A 94 -6.61 -8.83 8.74
C LYS A 94 -6.83 -7.33 8.74
N LEU A 95 -5.79 -6.57 8.41
CA LEU A 95 -5.88 -5.11 8.29
C LEU A 95 -6.90 -4.73 7.21
N PHE A 96 -6.87 -5.39 6.06
CA PHE A 96 -7.83 -5.12 4.99
C PHE A 96 -9.27 -5.46 5.41
N ASN A 97 -9.49 -6.49 6.18
CA ASN A 97 -10.82 -6.81 6.70
C ASN A 97 -11.39 -5.66 7.55
N VAL A 98 -10.56 -5.04 8.38
CA VAL A 98 -10.97 -3.86 9.15
C VAL A 98 -11.26 -2.67 8.25
N VAL A 99 -10.43 -2.46 7.23
CA VAL A 99 -10.61 -1.40 6.23
C VAL A 99 -11.94 -1.55 5.49
N LYS A 100 -12.28 -2.77 5.08
CA LYS A 100 -13.56 -3.03 4.40
C LYS A 100 -14.76 -2.61 5.26
N GLU A 101 -14.71 -2.93 6.53
CA GLU A 101 -15.78 -2.56 7.47
C GLU A 101 -15.95 -1.04 7.60
N LYS A 102 -14.85 -0.32 7.50
CA LYS A 102 -14.87 1.15 7.59
C LYS A 102 -15.33 1.81 6.28
N TYR A 103 -14.99 1.22 5.15
CA TYR A 103 -15.25 1.79 3.83
C TYR A 103 -16.19 0.92 3.01
N LEU A 104 -17.38 0.66 3.55
CA LEU A 104 -18.40 -0.22 2.95
C LEU A 104 -18.92 0.27 1.60
N ASP A 105 -18.83 1.54 1.34
CA ASP A 105 -19.21 2.17 0.08
C ASP A 105 -18.12 2.10 -1.00
N ILE A 106 -16.92 1.64 -0.63
CA ILE A 106 -15.78 1.52 -1.55
C ILE A 106 -15.44 0.07 -1.85
N PHE A 107 -15.47 -0.78 -0.82
CA PHE A 107 -15.09 -2.19 -0.92
C PHE A 107 -16.28 -3.11 -0.63
N ASP A 108 -16.43 -4.14 -1.44
CA ASP A 108 -17.42 -5.17 -1.19
C ASP A 108 -17.00 -6.05 0.00
N ALA A 109 -17.97 -6.55 0.73
CA ALA A 109 -17.72 -7.35 1.94
C ALA A 109 -16.94 -8.64 1.64
N ASP A 110 -17.11 -9.21 0.46
CA ASP A 110 -16.44 -10.43 0.01
C ASP A 110 -15.14 -10.17 -0.76
N GLU A 111 -14.77 -8.90 -0.93
CA GLU A 111 -13.53 -8.55 -1.63
C GLU A 111 -12.31 -8.97 -0.81
N GLU A 112 -11.31 -9.52 -1.47
CA GLU A 112 -10.07 -9.95 -0.84
C GLU A 112 -8.85 -9.46 -1.62
N ILE A 113 -7.71 -9.42 -0.94
CA ILE A 113 -6.43 -9.13 -1.60
C ILE A 113 -5.96 -10.43 -2.26
N GLU A 114 -5.96 -10.45 -3.59
CA GLU A 114 -5.58 -11.62 -4.38
C GLU A 114 -4.13 -11.56 -4.84
N ILE A 115 -3.22 -11.32 -3.91
CA ILE A 115 -1.78 -11.23 -4.16
C ILE A 115 -1.09 -12.31 -3.34
N SER A 116 -0.15 -13.03 -3.94
CA SER A 116 0.61 -14.04 -3.20
C SER A 116 1.36 -13.42 -2.03
N PRO A 117 1.60 -14.17 -0.94
CA PRO A 117 2.35 -13.64 0.20
C PRO A 117 3.72 -13.06 -0.16
N ASN A 118 4.45 -13.69 -1.08
CA ASN A 118 5.75 -13.20 -1.51
C ASN A 118 5.65 -11.86 -2.25
N ASP A 119 4.73 -11.76 -3.20
CA ASP A 119 4.52 -10.53 -3.97
C ASP A 119 4.02 -9.41 -3.06
N LEU A 120 3.11 -9.72 -2.16
CA LEU A 120 2.59 -8.77 -1.17
C LEU A 120 3.72 -8.20 -0.31
N SER A 121 4.64 -9.06 0.12
CA SER A 121 5.82 -8.65 0.89
C SER A 121 6.70 -7.67 0.11
N VAL A 122 6.96 -7.93 -1.15
CA VAL A 122 7.77 -7.05 -1.99
C VAL A 122 7.09 -5.68 -2.17
N ILE A 123 5.79 -5.69 -2.44
CA ILE A 123 5.03 -4.45 -2.67
C ILE A 123 4.98 -3.59 -1.41
N VAL A 124 4.66 -4.19 -0.27
CA VAL A 124 4.58 -3.47 1.01
C VAL A 124 5.93 -2.85 1.37
N ARG A 125 7.04 -3.55 1.12
CA ARG A 125 8.39 -3.02 1.39
C ARG A 125 8.71 -1.76 0.61
N LYS A 126 8.11 -1.56 -0.55
CA LYS A 126 8.32 -0.35 -1.35
C LYS A 126 7.67 0.88 -0.73
N ILE A 127 6.66 0.69 0.13
CA ILE A 127 5.83 1.76 0.67
C ILE A 127 5.98 1.90 2.19
N GLU A 128 6.33 0.85 2.90
CA GLU A 128 6.22 0.75 4.36
C GLU A 128 6.89 1.87 5.17
N TYR A 129 7.98 2.43 4.67
CA TYR A 129 8.74 3.47 5.39
C TYR A 129 8.17 4.87 5.25
N TYR A 130 7.24 5.08 4.32
CA TYR A 130 6.76 6.42 4.02
C TYR A 130 5.43 6.71 4.69
N SER A 131 5.23 7.97 5.06
CA SER A 131 3.96 8.45 5.58
C SER A 131 3.10 8.98 4.44
N LEU A 132 1.94 8.40 4.21
CA LEU A 132 0.98 8.90 3.22
C LEU A 132 0.11 10.01 3.79
N ILE A 133 -0.22 9.97 5.09
CA ILE A 133 -1.08 10.99 5.69
C ILE A 133 -0.38 12.35 5.81
N ASN A 134 0.94 12.37 5.84
CA ASN A 134 1.73 13.61 5.89
C ASN A 134 2.03 14.17 4.49
N ALA A 135 1.73 13.42 3.44
CA ALA A 135 1.89 13.92 2.08
C ALA A 135 0.78 14.94 1.76
N GLN A 136 1.12 15.94 0.95
CA GLN A 136 0.13 16.90 0.48
C GLN A 136 -0.91 16.22 -0.39
N ARG A 137 -2.17 16.64 -0.29
CA ARG A 137 -3.29 16.04 -1.04
C ARG A 137 -3.05 16.01 -2.53
N ASP A 138 -2.52 17.09 -3.08
CA ASP A 138 -2.26 17.20 -4.52
C ASP A 138 -1.22 16.19 -4.98
N ILE A 139 -0.18 15.97 -4.16
CA ILE A 139 0.85 14.98 -4.45
C ILE A 139 0.26 13.57 -4.44
N ILE A 140 -0.63 13.28 -3.50
CA ILE A 140 -1.32 11.99 -3.42
C ILE A 140 -2.22 11.80 -4.64
N ALA A 141 -3.02 12.82 -4.98
CA ALA A 141 -3.94 12.77 -6.12
C ALA A 141 -3.17 12.55 -7.43
N ASP A 142 -2.11 13.31 -7.66
CA ASP A 142 -1.27 13.18 -8.86
C ASP A 142 -0.61 11.80 -8.95
N ALA A 143 -0.07 11.32 -7.84
CA ALA A 143 0.55 10.01 -7.78
C ALA A 143 -0.48 8.90 -8.03
N PHE A 144 -1.68 9.10 -7.53
CA PHE A 144 -2.77 8.17 -7.72
C PHE A 144 -3.23 8.11 -9.17
N GLU A 145 -3.34 9.25 -9.84
CA GLU A 145 -3.65 9.31 -11.27
C GLU A 145 -2.58 8.61 -12.11
N GLU A 146 -1.31 8.79 -11.78
CA GLU A 146 -0.21 8.10 -12.43
C GLU A 146 -0.34 6.58 -12.26
N LEU A 147 -0.78 6.13 -11.09
CA LEU A 147 -0.82 4.75 -10.69
C LEU A 147 -2.01 4.01 -11.28
N ILE A 148 -3.17 4.62 -11.21
CA ILE A 148 -4.41 4.06 -11.74
C ILE A 148 -4.45 4.23 -13.27
N GLY A 149 -3.68 5.19 -13.78
CA GLY A 149 -3.60 5.43 -15.19
C GLY A 149 -4.97 5.66 -15.82
N ARG A 150 -5.21 5.00 -16.95
CA ARG A 150 -6.43 5.16 -17.71
C ARG A 150 -7.61 4.33 -17.22
N ALA A 151 -7.36 3.36 -16.34
CA ALA A 151 -8.39 2.41 -15.90
C ALA A 151 -9.56 3.07 -15.16
N PHE A 152 -9.28 4.15 -14.43
CA PHE A 152 -10.27 4.86 -13.63
C PHE A 152 -10.46 6.32 -14.04
N ARG A 153 -10.46 6.60 -15.32
CA ARG A 153 -10.78 7.95 -15.81
C ARG A 153 -12.25 8.27 -15.61
N GLY A 154 -12.53 9.48 -15.15
CA GLY A 154 -13.88 9.96 -14.91
C GLY A 154 -14.26 9.94 -13.45
N GLY A 155 -15.42 9.38 -13.10
CA GLY A 155 -15.97 9.46 -11.76
C GLY A 155 -15.16 8.80 -10.65
N GLU A 156 -14.29 7.87 -10.96
CA GLU A 156 -13.59 7.07 -9.95
C GLU A 156 -12.38 7.75 -9.33
N GLY A 157 -11.75 8.68 -10.00
CA GLY A 157 -10.75 9.55 -9.40
C GLY A 157 -11.31 10.40 -8.26
N GLN A 158 -12.58 10.74 -8.31
CA GLN A 158 -13.29 11.47 -7.26
C GLN A 158 -13.53 10.60 -6.02
N PHE A 159 -13.65 9.31 -6.18
CA PHE A 159 -13.83 8.34 -5.09
C PHE A 159 -12.70 8.41 -4.09
N LEU A 160 -11.49 8.41 -4.55
CA LEU A 160 -10.31 8.48 -3.72
C LEU A 160 -10.20 9.80 -3.00
N HIS A 161 -10.47 10.88 -3.70
CA HIS A 161 -10.49 12.21 -3.13
C HIS A 161 -11.47 12.28 -1.96
N HIS A 162 -12.64 11.71 -2.14
CA HIS A 162 -13.68 11.67 -1.11
C HIS A 162 -13.27 10.77 0.07
N ALA A 163 -12.77 9.58 -0.20
CA ALA A 163 -12.36 8.63 0.83
C ALA A 163 -11.18 9.15 1.67
N MET A 164 -10.22 9.83 1.04
CA MET A 164 -9.06 10.40 1.73
C MET A 164 -9.40 11.70 2.47
N SER A 165 -10.42 12.43 2.03
CA SER A 165 -10.85 13.66 2.69
C SER A 165 -11.82 13.45 3.84
N SER A 166 -12.50 12.33 3.91
CA SER A 166 -13.50 12.02 4.94
C SER A 166 -12.91 11.45 6.24
N ARG A 167 -11.68 11.67 6.50
CA ARG A 167 -10.97 11.24 7.72
C ARG A 167 -10.57 9.80 7.73
#